data_daa96429b0794f450ef95580e991a23a
#
_entry.id   daa96429b0794f450ef95580e991a23a
#
_cell.length_a   1.000
_cell.length_b   1.000
_cell.length_c   1.000
_cell.angle_alpha   90.00
_cell.angle_beta   90.00
_cell.angle_gamma   90.00
#
_symmetry.space_group_name_H-M   'P 1'
#
loop_
_entity.id
_entity.type
_entity.pdbx_description
1 polymer ?
#
loop_
_entity_poly.entity_id
_entity_poly.type
_entity_poly.pdbx_seq_one_letter_code
_entity_poly.pdbx_strand_id
1 'polypeptide(L)'
;MAHGNPFTTPTIENIYCKLPDRLVTDSALIFTLKDASDPNGATVLATTKKNATDKNWKVQYFDGKTDIPATTGTHECYPTNMSRYIKLTVVKDSVIKLDFAADTIDTGVKIISGSIMKNIPVGPEGLGGATGFIAGDSVMTVYGNITSFDCGENGANVTALDPSHNTDLTSLVTFRDSIRTLDLSKNTKLTLLDCQYNQLSSLDLSKDTALAMLGCSGNKRLTSLDVSKNAKLMMLWCFNGKLSSLDVSSCTKLEDLRCYDNELTSLNVNGCVNLSEIRCYGNKLTTLDLSNTTALKSMSCNKNQLTNLDISKNTALAALDCSDNRLTSLNISKNTALAQLWCTDNQLTNLDISKNTKLMILGIWGNKFSTATLDAIYCQIPDRTGQQRKGFILPLHETSPATEQNNVKATNAANATNKNWRVVMYKNDDTVADIATTGNYNCNTTGIAEAI
;
A
#
# COMPACT_ATOMS: atom_id res chain seq x y z
N MET A 1 -16.28 -22.39 -35.93
CA MET A 1 -17.22 -22.33 -37.08
C MET A 1 -18.52 -21.73 -36.59
N ALA A 2 -19.03 -20.70 -37.25
CA ALA A 2 -20.24 -19.99 -36.81
C ALA A 2 -21.45 -20.21 -37.73
N HIS A 3 -21.23 -20.80 -38.92
CA HIS A 3 -22.31 -21.08 -39.85
C HIS A 3 -23.33 -22.05 -39.28
N GLY A 4 -24.61 -21.88 -39.68
CA GLY A 4 -25.71 -22.73 -39.20
C GLY A 4 -26.22 -22.44 -37.77
N ASN A 5 -25.64 -21.48 -37.05
CA ASN A 5 -26.13 -21.04 -35.74
C ASN A 5 -27.04 -19.81 -35.91
N PRO A 6 -28.13 -19.66 -35.16
CA PRO A 6 -29.03 -18.53 -35.22
C PRO A 6 -28.45 -17.32 -34.50
N PHE A 7 -27.30 -16.82 -34.96
CA PHE A 7 -26.71 -15.62 -34.38
C PHE A 7 -27.40 -14.34 -34.85
N THR A 8 -27.53 -13.38 -33.98
CA THR A 8 -27.94 -12.02 -34.32
C THR A 8 -26.76 -11.19 -34.84
N THR A 9 -27.04 -10.10 -35.58
CA THR A 9 -25.97 -9.16 -36.00
C THR A 9 -25.09 -8.70 -34.84
N PRO A 10 -25.62 -8.26 -33.66
CA PRO A 10 -24.80 -7.89 -32.52
C PRO A 10 -23.90 -9.04 -32.00
N THR A 11 -24.35 -10.29 -32.04
CA THR A 11 -23.56 -11.44 -31.61
C THR A 11 -22.36 -11.66 -32.53
N ILE A 12 -22.56 -11.53 -33.85
CA ILE A 12 -21.49 -11.70 -34.85
C ILE A 12 -20.48 -10.54 -34.74
N GLU A 13 -20.98 -9.30 -34.58
CA GLU A 13 -20.11 -8.14 -34.32
C GLU A 13 -19.21 -8.32 -33.10
N ASN A 14 -19.80 -8.82 -32.01
CA ASN A 14 -19.02 -9.12 -30.80
C ASN A 14 -17.95 -10.19 -31.05
N ILE A 15 -18.24 -11.22 -31.87
CA ILE A 15 -17.23 -12.21 -32.27
C ILE A 15 -16.09 -11.52 -33.04
N TYR A 16 -16.40 -10.68 -34.05
CA TYR A 16 -15.36 -9.97 -34.83
C TYR A 16 -14.51 -9.06 -33.93
N CYS A 17 -15.12 -8.39 -32.97
CA CYS A 17 -14.42 -7.53 -32.02
C CYS A 17 -13.47 -8.29 -31.10
N LYS A 18 -13.81 -9.52 -30.73
CA LYS A 18 -12.99 -10.37 -29.85
C LYS A 18 -11.91 -11.19 -30.56
N LEU A 19 -11.83 -11.14 -31.88
CA LEU A 19 -10.76 -11.82 -32.59
C LEU A 19 -9.40 -11.22 -32.24
N PRO A 20 -8.37 -12.04 -31.96
CA PRO A 20 -7.02 -11.54 -31.71
C PRO A 20 -6.42 -10.92 -32.97
N ASP A 21 -5.57 -9.90 -32.81
CA ASP A 21 -4.75 -9.37 -33.89
C ASP A 21 -3.73 -10.44 -34.37
N ARG A 22 -3.54 -10.52 -35.69
CA ARG A 22 -2.60 -11.46 -36.29
C ARG A 22 -1.62 -10.76 -37.21
N LEU A 23 -0.46 -11.35 -37.42
CA LEU A 23 0.50 -10.84 -38.38
C LEU A 23 -0.04 -10.95 -39.82
N VAL A 24 0.34 -10.03 -40.70
CA VAL A 24 -0.07 -10.03 -42.09
C VAL A 24 0.26 -11.37 -42.80
N THR A 25 1.37 -11.98 -42.39
CA THR A 25 1.85 -13.28 -42.90
C THR A 25 1.14 -14.48 -42.30
N ASP A 26 0.32 -14.30 -41.24
CA ASP A 26 -0.35 -15.36 -40.49
C ASP A 26 -1.86 -15.06 -40.40
N SER A 27 -2.52 -14.87 -41.53
CA SER A 27 -3.96 -14.66 -41.59
C SER A 27 -4.75 -15.93 -41.24
N ALA A 28 -5.77 -15.78 -40.40
CA ALA A 28 -6.67 -16.87 -40.07
C ALA A 28 -8.01 -16.73 -40.80
N LEU A 29 -8.80 -17.78 -40.77
CA LEU A 29 -10.10 -17.84 -41.42
C LEU A 29 -11.22 -17.87 -40.39
N ILE A 30 -12.27 -17.11 -40.64
CA ILE A 30 -13.55 -17.22 -39.92
C ILE A 30 -14.67 -17.52 -40.94
N PHE A 31 -15.40 -18.58 -40.68
CA PHE A 31 -16.52 -19.01 -41.52
C PHE A 31 -17.81 -18.64 -40.85
N THR A 32 -18.51 -17.65 -41.38
CA THR A 32 -19.77 -17.15 -40.83
C THR A 32 -21.01 -17.69 -41.56
N LEU A 33 -20.87 -18.10 -42.81
CA LEU A 33 -21.92 -18.67 -43.65
C LEU A 33 -21.44 -19.98 -44.28
N LYS A 34 -22.39 -20.91 -44.50
CA LYS A 34 -22.14 -22.16 -45.21
C LYS A 34 -21.83 -21.88 -46.70
N ASP A 35 -22.72 -21.19 -47.34
CA ASP A 35 -22.67 -20.76 -48.74
C ASP A 35 -23.62 -19.55 -48.93
N ALA A 36 -23.75 -19.10 -50.18
CA ALA A 36 -24.59 -17.93 -50.50
C ALA A 36 -26.11 -18.14 -50.22
N SER A 37 -26.54 -19.38 -50.00
CA SER A 37 -27.95 -19.72 -49.67
C SER A 37 -28.19 -19.86 -48.17
N ASP A 38 -27.18 -19.65 -47.32
CA ASP A 38 -27.33 -19.76 -45.87
C ASP A 38 -28.39 -18.79 -45.34
N PRO A 39 -29.36 -19.26 -44.55
CA PRO A 39 -30.46 -18.43 -44.05
C PRO A 39 -30.01 -17.27 -43.18
N ASN A 40 -28.77 -17.31 -42.66
CA ASN A 40 -28.17 -16.22 -41.90
C ASN A 40 -27.50 -15.15 -42.78
N GLY A 41 -27.60 -15.26 -44.12
CA GLY A 41 -26.90 -14.38 -45.04
C GLY A 41 -27.19 -12.89 -44.79
N ALA A 42 -28.47 -12.53 -44.62
CA ALA A 42 -28.85 -11.13 -44.32
C ALA A 42 -28.23 -10.62 -43.00
N THR A 43 -28.20 -11.45 -41.98
CA THR A 43 -27.60 -11.14 -40.67
C THR A 43 -26.10 -10.86 -40.77
N VAL A 44 -25.37 -11.74 -41.47
CA VAL A 44 -23.93 -11.58 -41.67
C VAL A 44 -23.61 -10.38 -42.57
N LEU A 45 -24.35 -10.17 -43.65
CA LEU A 45 -24.17 -9.01 -44.54
C LEU A 45 -24.44 -7.67 -43.85
N ALA A 46 -25.26 -7.66 -42.80
CA ALA A 46 -25.49 -6.47 -41.98
C ALA A 46 -24.35 -6.17 -40.98
N THR A 47 -23.34 -7.04 -40.86
CA THR A 47 -22.21 -6.84 -39.96
C THR A 47 -21.09 -5.98 -40.56
N THR A 48 -20.17 -5.55 -39.73
CA THR A 48 -18.95 -4.81 -40.13
C THR A 48 -17.79 -5.77 -40.23
N LYS A 49 -17.69 -6.55 -41.31
CA LYS A 49 -16.62 -7.53 -41.50
C LYS A 49 -15.20 -6.90 -41.41
N LYS A 50 -15.08 -5.59 -41.68
CA LYS A 50 -13.85 -4.81 -41.50
C LYS A 50 -13.24 -5.00 -40.10
N ASN A 51 -14.05 -5.18 -39.07
CA ASN A 51 -13.59 -5.44 -37.71
C ASN A 51 -12.77 -6.74 -37.56
N ALA A 52 -13.03 -7.75 -38.40
CA ALA A 52 -12.23 -8.96 -38.47
C ALA A 52 -11.05 -8.78 -39.42
N THR A 53 -11.24 -8.14 -40.57
CA THR A 53 -10.19 -8.00 -41.59
C THR A 53 -9.06 -7.05 -41.17
N ASP A 54 -9.34 -6.03 -40.36
CA ASP A 54 -8.34 -5.14 -39.78
C ASP A 54 -7.39 -5.89 -38.80
N LYS A 55 -7.80 -7.05 -38.32
CA LYS A 55 -7.00 -7.95 -37.46
C LYS A 55 -6.36 -9.13 -38.24
N ASN A 56 -6.31 -9.02 -39.56
CA ASN A 56 -5.79 -10.06 -40.47
C ASN A 56 -6.58 -11.39 -40.45
N TRP A 57 -7.89 -11.32 -40.21
CA TRP A 57 -8.78 -12.45 -40.37
C TRP A 57 -9.51 -12.38 -41.71
N LYS A 58 -9.62 -13.48 -42.41
CA LYS A 58 -10.42 -13.58 -43.64
C LYS A 58 -11.80 -14.08 -43.30
N VAL A 59 -12.82 -13.35 -43.70
CA VAL A 59 -14.25 -13.72 -43.49
C VAL A 59 -14.75 -14.37 -44.78
N GLN A 60 -14.93 -15.69 -44.72
CA GLN A 60 -15.20 -16.51 -45.93
C GLN A 60 -16.43 -17.42 -45.74
N TYR A 61 -16.94 -17.88 -46.84
CA TYR A 61 -17.85 -19.04 -46.83
C TYR A 61 -17.12 -20.30 -46.40
N PHE A 62 -17.86 -21.34 -46.00
CA PHE A 62 -17.28 -22.58 -45.51
C PHE A 62 -16.47 -23.37 -46.56
N ASP A 63 -16.58 -22.96 -47.86
CA ASP A 63 -15.72 -23.52 -48.92
C ASP A 63 -14.23 -23.15 -48.74
N GLY A 64 -13.90 -22.22 -47.85
CA GLY A 64 -12.53 -21.80 -47.54
C GLY A 64 -11.83 -21.10 -48.71
N LYS A 65 -12.54 -20.74 -49.75
CA LYS A 65 -12.00 -20.12 -50.99
C LYS A 65 -12.69 -18.82 -51.35
N THR A 66 -13.97 -18.71 -51.06
CA THR A 66 -14.79 -17.59 -51.47
C THR A 66 -14.97 -16.60 -50.30
N ASP A 67 -14.54 -15.37 -50.50
CA ASP A 67 -14.79 -14.28 -49.52
C ASP A 67 -16.24 -13.90 -49.47
N ILE A 68 -16.79 -13.67 -48.28
CA ILE A 68 -18.09 -13.06 -48.11
C ILE A 68 -18.10 -11.69 -48.76
N PRO A 69 -19.15 -11.32 -49.51
CA PRO A 69 -19.28 -9.99 -50.14
C PRO A 69 -19.12 -8.84 -49.13
N ALA A 70 -19.01 -7.61 -49.66
CA ALA A 70 -18.95 -6.42 -48.82
C ALA A 70 -20.17 -6.40 -47.86
N THR A 71 -19.91 -6.17 -46.58
CA THR A 71 -20.90 -6.04 -45.52
C THR A 71 -21.30 -4.57 -45.36
N THR A 72 -22.52 -4.31 -44.94
CA THR A 72 -23.10 -2.95 -44.83
C THR A 72 -23.08 -2.39 -43.41
N GLY A 73 -22.68 -3.18 -42.42
CA GLY A 73 -22.61 -2.76 -41.03
C GLY A 73 -21.59 -1.66 -40.82
N THR A 74 -21.86 -0.80 -39.87
CA THR A 74 -21.02 0.32 -39.43
C THR A 74 -20.58 0.19 -37.96
N HIS A 75 -20.78 -1.01 -37.39
CA HIS A 75 -20.41 -1.25 -35.99
C HIS A 75 -18.89 -1.11 -35.81
N GLU A 76 -18.48 -0.25 -34.90
CA GLU A 76 -17.10 -0.12 -34.49
C GLU A 76 -16.85 -0.92 -33.22
N CYS A 77 -15.80 -1.73 -33.21
CA CYS A 77 -15.38 -2.51 -32.03
C CYS A 77 -14.84 -1.66 -30.87
N TYR A 78 -14.84 -0.38 -31.04
CA TYR A 78 -14.16 0.58 -30.16
C TYR A 78 -15.19 1.47 -29.47
N PRO A 79 -14.84 2.12 -28.37
CA PRO A 79 -15.75 3.00 -27.73
C PRO A 79 -16.25 4.01 -28.76
N THR A 80 -17.51 3.89 -29.15
CA THR A 80 -18.21 4.87 -29.99
C THR A 80 -18.26 6.23 -29.31
N ASN A 81 -18.10 6.24 -27.98
CA ASN A 81 -18.02 7.44 -27.18
C ASN A 81 -16.56 7.78 -26.82
N MET A 82 -15.90 8.50 -27.70
CA MET A 82 -14.55 9.06 -27.49
C MET A 82 -14.52 10.21 -26.47
N SER A 83 -15.66 10.54 -25.81
CA SER A 83 -15.72 11.58 -24.79
C SER A 83 -15.15 11.12 -23.43
N ARG A 84 -15.03 9.80 -23.20
CA ARG A 84 -14.42 9.23 -22.00
C ARG A 84 -13.00 8.77 -22.31
N TYR A 85 -12.04 9.38 -21.65
CA TYR A 85 -10.63 9.05 -21.86
C TYR A 85 -9.78 9.43 -20.65
N ILE A 86 -8.58 8.86 -20.61
CA ILE A 86 -7.46 9.25 -19.75
C ILE A 86 -6.32 9.67 -20.65
N LYS A 87 -5.72 10.85 -20.39
CA LYS A 87 -4.64 11.39 -21.18
C LYS A 87 -3.34 11.40 -20.38
N LEU A 88 -2.27 10.85 -20.96
CA LEU A 88 -0.94 10.84 -20.39
C LEU A 88 0.00 11.73 -21.20
N THR A 89 0.89 12.45 -20.53
CA THR A 89 2.08 13.03 -21.15
C THR A 89 3.23 12.06 -20.94
N VAL A 90 3.81 11.60 -22.04
CA VAL A 90 4.78 10.51 -22.07
C VAL A 90 6.04 10.88 -22.85
N VAL A 91 7.10 10.12 -22.65
CA VAL A 91 8.30 10.25 -23.51
C VAL A 91 8.05 9.48 -24.80
N LYS A 92 8.17 10.18 -25.93
CA LYS A 92 8.02 9.59 -27.28
C LYS A 92 9.00 8.42 -27.45
N ASP A 93 8.56 7.41 -28.20
CA ASP A 93 9.29 6.18 -28.54
C ASP A 93 9.63 5.30 -27.33
N SER A 94 9.16 5.66 -26.11
CA SER A 94 9.26 4.81 -24.92
C SER A 94 8.16 3.77 -24.87
N VAL A 95 8.40 2.70 -24.09
CA VAL A 95 7.39 1.72 -23.74
C VAL A 95 6.70 2.18 -22.45
N ILE A 96 5.40 2.43 -22.52
CA ILE A 96 4.56 2.79 -21.38
C ILE A 96 3.84 1.55 -20.90
N LYS A 97 4.06 1.17 -19.65
CA LYS A 97 3.35 0.09 -18.98
C LYS A 97 1.99 0.59 -18.50
N LEU A 98 0.94 -0.08 -18.89
CA LEU A 98 -0.42 0.20 -18.45
C LEU A 98 -1.11 -1.08 -18.02
N ASP A 99 -1.92 -0.99 -16.97
CA ASP A 99 -2.97 -1.95 -16.65
C ASP A 99 -4.28 -1.19 -16.45
N PHE A 100 -5.37 -1.72 -16.95
CA PHE A 100 -6.66 -1.07 -16.82
C PHE A 100 -7.81 -2.06 -16.96
N ALA A 101 -8.92 -1.75 -16.30
CA ALA A 101 -10.18 -2.45 -16.45
C ALA A 101 -11.26 -1.47 -16.93
N ALA A 102 -12.24 -1.98 -17.65
CA ALA A 102 -13.40 -1.24 -18.12
C ALA A 102 -14.70 -1.80 -17.51
N ASP A 103 -15.77 -1.02 -17.55
CA ASP A 103 -17.07 -1.41 -16.98
C ASP A 103 -17.67 -2.65 -17.64
N THR A 104 -17.50 -2.80 -18.95
CA THR A 104 -17.96 -3.94 -19.72
C THR A 104 -16.95 -4.34 -20.80
N ILE A 105 -16.90 -5.63 -21.17
CA ILE A 105 -16.04 -6.14 -22.22
C ILE A 105 -16.45 -5.63 -23.62
N ASP A 106 -17.70 -5.23 -23.79
CA ASP A 106 -18.26 -4.86 -25.09
C ASP A 106 -17.94 -3.41 -25.49
N THR A 107 -17.49 -2.58 -24.54
CA THR A 107 -17.14 -1.18 -24.81
C THR A 107 -15.73 -1.00 -25.39
N GLY A 108 -14.85 -2.00 -25.18
CA GLY A 108 -13.46 -1.96 -25.64
C GLY A 108 -12.67 -0.74 -25.13
N VAL A 109 -11.37 -0.78 -25.23
CA VAL A 109 -10.49 0.35 -24.95
C VAL A 109 -9.64 0.63 -26.17
N LYS A 110 -9.45 1.92 -26.51
CA LYS A 110 -8.63 2.36 -27.63
C LYS A 110 -7.50 3.23 -27.12
N ILE A 111 -6.27 2.85 -27.43
CA ILE A 111 -5.08 3.65 -27.13
C ILE A 111 -4.62 4.34 -28.39
N ILE A 112 -4.39 5.66 -28.32
CA ILE A 112 -3.85 6.46 -29.42
C ILE A 112 -2.63 7.22 -28.91
N SER A 113 -1.51 7.12 -29.67
CA SER A 113 -0.33 7.94 -29.46
C SER A 113 0.31 8.24 -30.81
N GLY A 114 0.16 9.48 -31.31
CA GLY A 114 0.56 9.86 -32.67
C GLY A 114 -0.17 9.02 -33.73
N SER A 115 0.59 8.35 -34.58
CA SER A 115 0.07 7.43 -35.61
C SER A 115 -0.20 6.01 -35.09
N ILE A 116 0.24 5.71 -33.87
CA ILE A 116 0.03 4.38 -33.26
C ILE A 116 -1.37 4.31 -32.66
N MET A 117 -2.11 3.27 -33.07
CA MET A 117 -3.43 2.99 -32.57
C MET A 117 -3.52 1.52 -32.18
N LYS A 118 -4.02 1.27 -30.98
CA LYS A 118 -4.27 -0.07 -30.46
C LYS A 118 -5.70 -0.15 -29.92
N ASN A 119 -6.34 -1.27 -30.17
CA ASN A 119 -7.69 -1.56 -29.73
C ASN A 119 -7.66 -2.80 -28.86
N ILE A 120 -8.22 -2.72 -27.67
CA ILE A 120 -8.04 -3.72 -26.64
C ILE A 120 -9.40 -4.13 -26.11
N PRO A 121 -9.83 -5.37 -26.33
CA PRO A 121 -11.04 -5.94 -25.74
C PRO A 121 -10.77 -6.22 -24.26
N VAL A 122 -11.11 -5.29 -23.39
CA VAL A 122 -10.95 -5.43 -21.94
C VAL A 122 -12.27 -5.14 -21.24
N GLY A 123 -12.57 -5.92 -20.24
CA GLY A 123 -13.73 -5.77 -19.38
C GLY A 123 -13.35 -5.57 -17.91
N PRO A 124 -14.25 -5.90 -16.96
CA PRO A 124 -14.03 -5.72 -15.53
C PRO A 124 -12.83 -6.49 -14.96
N GLU A 125 -12.43 -7.60 -15.60
CA GLU A 125 -11.28 -8.42 -15.17
C GLU A 125 -9.92 -7.78 -15.50
N GLY A 126 -9.91 -6.67 -16.28
CA GLY A 126 -8.70 -5.97 -16.68
C GLY A 126 -7.82 -6.73 -17.68
N LEU A 127 -6.56 -6.29 -17.82
CA LEU A 127 -5.56 -6.92 -18.70
C LEU A 127 -4.89 -8.14 -18.05
N GLY A 128 -5.07 -8.32 -16.74
CA GLY A 128 -4.39 -9.37 -15.97
C GLY A 128 -2.93 -9.07 -15.66
N GLY A 129 -2.52 -7.82 -15.77
CA GLY A 129 -1.21 -7.28 -15.44
C GLY A 129 -0.70 -6.23 -16.43
N ALA A 130 0.32 -5.51 -16.02
CA ALA A 130 0.87 -4.40 -16.77
C ALA A 130 1.40 -4.83 -18.15
N THR A 131 0.88 -4.20 -19.19
CA THR A 131 1.23 -4.45 -20.60
C THR A 131 1.94 -3.21 -21.18
N GLY A 132 2.98 -3.44 -21.98
CA GLY A 132 3.76 -2.37 -22.60
C GLY A 132 3.15 -1.86 -23.91
N PHE A 133 3.01 -0.53 -24.04
CA PHE A 133 2.52 0.15 -25.22
C PHE A 133 3.55 1.19 -25.68
N ILE A 134 3.90 1.18 -26.98
CA ILE A 134 4.84 2.15 -27.52
C ILE A 134 4.17 3.53 -27.65
N ALA A 135 4.82 4.57 -27.15
CA ALA A 135 4.39 5.95 -27.29
C ALA A 135 4.83 6.49 -28.65
N GLY A 136 3.94 6.60 -29.62
CA GLY A 136 4.23 7.17 -30.95
C GLY A 136 4.36 8.70 -30.95
N ASP A 137 3.98 9.36 -29.86
CA ASP A 137 4.10 10.81 -29.66
C ASP A 137 4.27 11.11 -28.15
N SER A 138 4.48 12.37 -27.80
CA SER A 138 4.55 12.88 -26.42
C SER A 138 3.22 12.80 -25.64
N VAL A 139 2.14 12.47 -26.32
CA VAL A 139 0.81 12.27 -25.74
C VAL A 139 0.30 10.87 -26.06
N MET A 140 -0.20 10.20 -25.04
CA MET A 140 -0.93 8.94 -25.15
C MET A 140 -2.33 9.12 -24.55
N THR A 141 -3.37 8.73 -25.29
CA THR A 141 -4.75 8.82 -24.82
C THR A 141 -5.38 7.44 -24.84
N VAL A 142 -5.97 7.08 -23.72
CA VAL A 142 -6.67 5.80 -23.48
C VAL A 142 -8.16 6.09 -23.42
N TYR A 143 -8.89 5.73 -24.46
CA TYR A 143 -10.33 5.95 -24.61
C TYR A 143 -11.12 4.73 -24.13
N GLY A 144 -12.22 4.94 -23.43
CA GLY A 144 -13.13 3.91 -22.96
C GLY A 144 -13.73 4.23 -21.58
N ASN A 145 -14.71 3.42 -21.18
CA ASN A 145 -15.30 3.50 -19.86
C ASN A 145 -14.39 2.79 -18.83
N ILE A 146 -13.29 3.43 -18.46
CA ILE A 146 -12.26 2.83 -17.60
C ILE A 146 -12.69 3.00 -16.14
N THR A 147 -12.68 1.91 -15.40
CA THR A 147 -13.03 1.86 -13.96
C THR A 147 -11.80 1.71 -13.06
N SER A 148 -10.75 1.07 -13.57
CA SER A 148 -9.44 0.96 -12.92
C SER A 148 -8.34 1.31 -13.91
N PHE A 149 -7.39 2.14 -13.48
CA PHE A 149 -6.27 2.55 -14.32
C PHE A 149 -4.96 2.56 -13.51
N ASP A 150 -3.98 1.85 -14.02
CA ASP A 150 -2.62 1.81 -13.48
C ASP A 150 -1.63 2.16 -14.59
N CYS A 151 -0.89 3.24 -14.38
CA CYS A 151 0.24 3.64 -15.22
C CYS A 151 1.56 3.70 -14.43
N GLY A 152 1.64 3.02 -13.30
CA GLY A 152 2.80 3.04 -12.43
C GLY A 152 4.03 2.34 -12.99
N GLU A 153 5.17 2.57 -12.33
CA GLU A 153 6.48 1.99 -12.68
C GLU A 153 7.01 2.42 -14.07
N ASN A 154 6.61 3.59 -14.55
CA ASN A 154 7.11 4.19 -15.79
C ASN A 154 8.20 5.25 -15.55
N GLY A 155 8.43 5.67 -14.31
CA GLY A 155 9.49 6.60 -13.95
C GLY A 155 9.36 7.94 -14.67
N ALA A 156 10.42 8.35 -15.36
CA ALA A 156 10.44 9.59 -16.13
C ALA A 156 9.65 9.52 -17.45
N ASN A 157 9.18 8.35 -17.86
CA ASN A 157 8.45 8.18 -19.12
C ASN A 157 6.99 8.65 -19.01
N VAL A 158 6.43 8.79 -17.80
CA VAL A 158 5.12 9.40 -17.57
C VAL A 158 5.30 10.62 -16.66
N THR A 159 4.96 11.80 -17.17
CA THR A 159 5.20 13.09 -16.48
C THR A 159 3.94 13.85 -16.11
N ALA A 160 2.81 13.53 -16.74
CA ALA A 160 1.51 14.08 -16.39
C ALA A 160 0.39 13.09 -16.73
N LEU A 161 -0.70 13.18 -15.98
CA LEU A 161 -1.92 12.40 -16.15
C LEU A 161 -3.13 13.32 -16.01
N ASP A 162 -4.08 13.21 -16.94
CA ASP A 162 -5.39 13.85 -16.88
C ASP A 162 -6.48 12.77 -16.92
N PRO A 163 -7.07 12.40 -15.79
CA PRO A 163 -8.17 11.44 -15.70
C PRO A 163 -9.56 12.10 -15.74
N SER A 164 -9.64 13.43 -15.87
CA SER A 164 -10.87 14.22 -15.65
C SER A 164 -12.05 13.84 -16.55
N HIS A 165 -11.76 13.24 -17.71
CA HIS A 165 -12.77 12.79 -18.66
C HIS A 165 -13.26 11.36 -18.40
N ASN A 166 -12.74 10.68 -17.38
CA ASN A 166 -13.15 9.32 -17.00
C ASN A 166 -13.75 9.31 -15.58
N THR A 167 -14.98 9.82 -15.48
CA THR A 167 -15.66 10.11 -14.20
C THR A 167 -16.12 8.85 -13.44
N ASP A 168 -16.05 7.66 -14.06
CA ASP A 168 -16.42 6.39 -13.44
C ASP A 168 -15.22 5.64 -12.84
N LEU A 169 -14.03 6.28 -12.85
CA LEU A 169 -12.82 5.71 -12.29
C LEU A 169 -12.99 5.48 -10.78
N THR A 170 -12.78 4.25 -10.35
CA THR A 170 -12.83 3.81 -8.94
C THR A 170 -11.47 3.51 -8.36
N SER A 171 -10.49 3.18 -9.20
CA SER A 171 -9.11 2.88 -8.83
C SER A 171 -8.13 3.60 -9.75
N LEU A 172 -7.18 4.32 -9.17
CA LEU A 172 -6.11 5.01 -9.90
C LEU A 172 -4.77 4.74 -9.23
N VAL A 173 -3.83 4.18 -10.00
CA VAL A 173 -2.45 3.92 -9.59
C VAL A 173 -1.48 4.65 -10.53
N THR A 174 -0.61 5.45 -9.95
CA THR A 174 0.45 6.21 -10.65
C THR A 174 1.79 6.08 -9.90
N PHE A 175 2.01 4.90 -9.32
CA PHE A 175 3.14 4.60 -8.46
C PHE A 175 4.48 4.72 -9.19
N ARG A 176 5.44 5.50 -8.63
CA ARG A 176 6.79 5.69 -9.21
C ARG A 176 6.81 6.24 -10.64
N ASP A 177 6.02 7.26 -10.88
CA ASP A 177 6.11 8.08 -12.09
C ASP A 177 6.77 9.44 -11.77
N SER A 178 6.70 10.39 -12.71
CA SER A 178 7.23 11.75 -12.50
C SER A 178 6.14 12.81 -12.54
N ILE A 179 4.95 12.47 -12.08
CA ILE A 179 3.76 13.33 -12.10
C ILE A 179 3.92 14.46 -11.08
N ARG A 180 3.69 15.70 -11.52
CA ARG A 180 3.84 16.91 -10.71
C ARG A 180 2.54 17.48 -10.20
N THR A 181 1.45 17.26 -10.93
CA THR A 181 0.10 17.71 -10.60
C THR A 181 -0.89 16.62 -10.96
N LEU A 182 -1.94 16.47 -10.17
CA LEU A 182 -2.99 15.49 -10.38
C LEU A 182 -4.33 16.13 -10.01
N ASP A 183 -5.17 16.40 -11.00
CA ASP A 183 -6.53 16.92 -10.79
C ASP A 183 -7.52 15.75 -10.77
N LEU A 184 -8.13 15.52 -9.61
CA LEU A 184 -9.11 14.46 -9.36
C LEU A 184 -10.53 15.01 -9.19
N SER A 185 -10.74 16.31 -9.39
CA SER A 185 -12.02 17.00 -9.10
C SER A 185 -13.24 16.40 -9.79
N LYS A 186 -13.04 15.59 -10.83
CA LYS A 186 -14.10 14.90 -11.60
C LYS A 186 -14.18 13.41 -11.29
N ASN A 187 -13.22 12.83 -10.56
CA ASN A 187 -13.14 11.40 -10.31
C ASN A 187 -13.73 10.99 -8.94
N THR A 188 -14.88 11.57 -8.61
CA THR A 188 -15.53 11.50 -7.28
C THR A 188 -15.93 10.09 -6.81
N LYS A 189 -15.79 9.09 -7.68
CA LYS A 189 -16.04 7.66 -7.38
C LYS A 189 -14.79 6.91 -6.92
N LEU A 190 -13.62 7.57 -6.89
CA LEU A 190 -12.38 6.92 -6.47
C LEU A 190 -12.50 6.35 -5.06
N THR A 191 -12.20 5.07 -4.95
CA THR A 191 -12.09 4.33 -3.69
C THR A 191 -10.65 3.98 -3.36
N LEU A 192 -9.78 3.89 -4.38
CA LEU A 192 -8.35 3.67 -4.26
C LEU A 192 -7.58 4.70 -5.08
N LEU A 193 -6.64 5.38 -4.42
CA LEU A 193 -5.65 6.23 -5.06
C LEU A 193 -4.26 5.84 -4.56
N ASP A 194 -3.38 5.41 -5.47
CA ASP A 194 -1.96 5.24 -5.20
C ASP A 194 -1.15 6.15 -6.11
N CYS A 195 -0.68 7.26 -5.57
CA CYS A 195 0.18 8.23 -6.26
C CYS A 195 1.56 8.37 -5.59
N GLN A 196 2.02 7.30 -4.93
CA GLN A 196 3.29 7.28 -4.21
C GLN A 196 4.49 7.46 -5.15
N TYR A 197 5.57 8.03 -4.59
CA TYR A 197 6.87 8.23 -5.29
C TYR A 197 6.74 9.01 -6.59
N ASN A 198 5.96 10.08 -6.57
CA ASN A 198 5.84 11.07 -7.62
C ASN A 198 6.50 12.41 -7.21
N GLN A 199 6.19 13.50 -7.91
CA GLN A 199 6.71 14.84 -7.66
C GLN A 199 5.60 15.82 -7.28
N LEU A 200 4.48 15.32 -6.71
CA LEU A 200 3.34 16.14 -6.35
C LEU A 200 3.73 17.19 -5.29
N SER A 201 3.31 18.43 -5.51
CA SER A 201 3.45 19.54 -4.54
C SER A 201 2.16 19.84 -3.82
N SER A 202 1.03 19.42 -4.35
CA SER A 202 -0.30 19.51 -3.75
C SER A 202 -1.16 18.33 -4.17
N LEU A 203 -2.17 17.99 -3.38
CA LEU A 203 -3.15 16.96 -3.67
C LEU A 203 -4.49 17.39 -3.06
N ASP A 204 -5.46 17.77 -3.91
CA ASP A 204 -6.81 18.11 -3.48
C ASP A 204 -7.71 16.88 -3.54
N LEU A 205 -8.19 16.46 -2.37
CA LEU A 205 -9.06 15.28 -2.18
C LEU A 205 -10.45 15.67 -1.70
N SER A 206 -10.78 16.95 -1.76
CA SER A 206 -12.04 17.49 -1.20
C SER A 206 -13.30 16.93 -1.86
N LYS A 207 -13.19 16.39 -3.08
CA LYS A 207 -14.28 15.77 -3.83
C LYS A 207 -14.27 14.24 -3.77
N ASP A 208 -13.18 13.63 -3.32
CA ASP A 208 -12.96 12.17 -3.35
C ASP A 208 -13.46 11.51 -2.06
N THR A 209 -14.69 11.81 -1.68
CA THR A 209 -15.29 11.38 -0.41
C THR A 209 -15.55 9.87 -0.30
N ALA A 210 -15.35 9.14 -1.40
CA ALA A 210 -15.47 7.68 -1.46
C ALA A 210 -14.15 6.95 -1.14
N LEU A 211 -13.01 7.67 -1.05
CA LEU A 211 -11.68 7.06 -0.82
C LEU A 211 -11.66 6.20 0.44
N ALA A 212 -11.26 4.94 0.24
CA ALA A 212 -10.99 3.96 1.29
C ALA A 212 -9.49 3.70 1.46
N MET A 213 -8.70 3.83 0.39
CA MET A 213 -7.24 3.68 0.40
C MET A 213 -6.57 4.87 -0.27
N LEU A 214 -5.61 5.47 0.41
CA LEU A 214 -4.77 6.54 -0.10
C LEU A 214 -3.29 6.24 0.15
N GLY A 215 -2.53 6.11 -0.93
CA GLY A 215 -1.07 6.09 -0.95
C GLY A 215 -0.53 7.36 -1.61
N CYS A 216 0.14 8.24 -0.84
CA CYS A 216 0.79 9.44 -1.38
C CYS A 216 2.24 9.61 -0.87
N SER A 217 2.83 8.53 -0.35
CA SER A 217 4.19 8.50 0.19
C SER A 217 5.24 8.92 -0.84
N GLY A 218 6.39 9.39 -0.37
CA GLY A 218 7.53 9.68 -1.27
C GLY A 218 7.38 10.91 -2.14
N ASN A 219 6.30 11.69 -2.03
CA ASN A 219 6.12 12.97 -2.70
C ASN A 219 6.86 14.07 -1.94
N LYS A 220 8.16 14.23 -2.23
CA LYS A 220 9.08 15.12 -1.46
C LYS A 220 8.75 16.61 -1.53
N ARG A 221 7.78 17.02 -2.35
CA ARG A 221 7.32 18.42 -2.47
C ARG A 221 5.97 18.64 -1.78
N LEU A 222 5.28 17.56 -1.35
CA LEU A 222 4.02 17.65 -0.65
C LEU A 222 4.29 17.96 0.83
N THR A 223 3.94 19.18 1.26
CA THR A 223 4.18 19.70 2.62
C THR A 223 2.95 19.71 3.49
N SER A 224 1.76 19.55 2.91
CA SER A 224 0.48 19.46 3.59
C SER A 224 -0.44 18.46 2.93
N LEU A 225 -1.32 17.85 3.69
CA LEU A 225 -2.33 16.89 3.22
C LEU A 225 -3.61 17.12 4.02
N ASP A 226 -4.70 17.46 3.33
CA ASP A 226 -6.03 17.58 3.92
C ASP A 226 -6.88 16.35 3.56
N VAL A 227 -7.24 15.57 4.56
CA VAL A 227 -8.12 14.40 4.45
C VAL A 227 -9.43 14.58 5.21
N SER A 228 -9.78 15.82 5.57
CA SER A 228 -10.97 16.14 6.38
C SER A 228 -12.30 15.72 5.73
N LYS A 229 -12.32 15.52 4.42
CA LYS A 229 -13.50 15.07 3.64
C LYS A 229 -13.51 13.57 3.37
N ASN A 230 -12.45 12.84 3.75
CA ASN A 230 -12.27 11.44 3.37
C ASN A 230 -12.58 10.48 4.54
N ALA A 231 -13.76 10.64 5.14
CA ALA A 231 -14.19 9.88 6.33
C ALA A 231 -14.29 8.35 6.14
N LYS A 232 -14.20 7.87 4.89
CA LYS A 232 -14.21 6.44 4.55
C LYS A 232 -12.82 5.82 4.52
N LEU A 233 -11.75 6.61 4.68
CA LEU A 233 -10.38 6.09 4.66
C LEU A 233 -10.20 5.01 5.73
N MET A 234 -9.73 3.86 5.28
CA MET A 234 -9.31 2.72 6.08
C MET A 234 -7.78 2.60 6.13
N MET A 235 -7.10 2.99 5.05
CA MET A 235 -5.65 2.99 4.95
C MET A 235 -5.15 4.33 4.43
N LEU A 236 -4.17 4.91 5.15
CA LEU A 236 -3.48 6.13 4.73
C LEU A 236 -1.96 5.92 4.82
N TRP A 237 -1.30 5.96 3.67
CA TRP A 237 0.16 5.85 3.54
C TRP A 237 0.71 7.15 2.96
N CYS A 238 1.31 7.98 3.82
CA CYS A 238 1.89 9.28 3.48
C CYS A 238 3.31 9.46 4.04
N PHE A 239 4.06 8.34 4.14
CA PHE A 239 5.41 8.29 4.69
C PHE A 239 6.47 8.82 3.70
N ASN A 240 7.70 9.04 4.21
CA ASN A 240 8.86 9.43 3.42
C ASN A 240 8.60 10.71 2.61
N GLY A 241 8.02 11.71 3.25
CA GLY A 241 7.62 12.99 2.68
C GLY A 241 8.23 14.20 3.38
N LYS A 242 7.50 15.32 3.37
CA LYS A 242 7.83 16.56 4.08
C LYS A 242 6.62 17.18 4.78
N LEU A 243 5.64 16.36 5.17
CA LEU A 243 4.48 16.85 5.90
C LEU A 243 4.92 17.42 7.25
N SER A 244 4.47 18.63 7.58
CA SER A 244 4.78 19.30 8.85
C SER A 244 3.73 19.07 9.93
N SER A 245 2.51 18.75 9.53
CA SER A 245 1.38 18.37 10.38
C SER A 245 0.47 17.38 9.66
N LEU A 246 -0.28 16.60 10.41
CA LEU A 246 -1.30 15.69 9.86
C LEU A 246 -2.47 15.60 10.83
N ASP A 247 -3.67 15.87 10.33
CA ASP A 247 -4.93 15.69 11.05
C ASP A 247 -5.78 14.65 10.32
N VAL A 248 -6.00 13.51 10.98
CA VAL A 248 -6.84 12.42 10.48
C VAL A 248 -8.08 12.20 11.35
N SER A 249 -8.43 13.16 12.20
CA SER A 249 -9.52 13.03 13.18
C SER A 249 -10.89 12.78 12.55
N SER A 250 -11.10 13.20 11.31
CA SER A 250 -12.32 12.91 10.54
C SER A 250 -12.36 11.51 9.92
N CYS A 251 -11.21 10.81 9.85
CA CYS A 251 -11.09 9.48 9.22
C CYS A 251 -11.49 8.37 10.21
N THR A 252 -12.78 8.34 10.59
CA THR A 252 -13.29 7.48 11.69
C THR A 252 -13.22 5.98 11.39
N LYS A 253 -12.96 5.59 10.14
CA LYS A 253 -12.78 4.20 9.72
C LYS A 253 -11.31 3.78 9.58
N LEU A 254 -10.38 4.69 9.89
CA LEU A 254 -8.95 4.45 9.67
C LEU A 254 -8.46 3.30 10.57
N GLU A 255 -7.83 2.30 9.95
CA GLU A 255 -7.30 1.09 10.57
C GLU A 255 -5.77 1.02 10.52
N ASP A 256 -5.16 1.51 9.42
CA ASP A 256 -3.71 1.53 9.20
C ASP A 256 -3.25 2.95 8.79
N LEU A 257 -2.42 3.56 9.65
CA LEU A 257 -1.80 4.87 9.39
C LEU A 257 -0.28 4.74 9.31
N ARG A 258 0.30 5.07 8.16
CA ARG A 258 1.75 5.12 7.94
C ARG A 258 2.17 6.52 7.53
N CYS A 259 2.68 7.30 8.48
CA CYS A 259 3.13 8.68 8.28
C CYS A 259 4.58 8.89 8.76
N TYR A 260 5.37 7.81 8.80
CA TYR A 260 6.77 7.83 9.23
C TYR A 260 7.68 8.59 8.25
N ASP A 261 8.87 9.00 8.71
CA ASP A 261 9.88 9.71 7.92
C ASP A 261 9.30 10.96 7.22
N ASN A 262 8.67 11.83 8.02
CA ASN A 262 8.20 13.16 7.65
C ASN A 262 8.82 14.24 8.57
N GLU A 263 8.26 15.43 8.56
CA GLU A 263 8.66 16.54 9.44
C GLU A 263 7.56 16.90 10.46
N LEU A 264 6.69 15.93 10.81
CA LEU A 264 5.52 16.18 11.64
C LEU A 264 5.89 16.70 13.03
N THR A 265 5.40 17.87 13.36
CA THR A 265 5.44 18.45 14.73
C THR A 265 4.14 18.19 15.48
N SER A 266 3.05 17.89 14.77
CA SER A 266 1.75 17.53 15.32
C SER A 266 1.10 16.41 14.50
N LEU A 267 0.46 15.47 15.19
CA LEU A 267 -0.34 14.39 14.62
C LEU A 267 -1.62 14.25 15.43
N ASN A 268 -2.76 14.51 14.80
CA ASN A 268 -4.08 14.36 15.41
C ASN A 268 -4.78 13.09 14.91
N VAL A 269 -4.91 12.10 15.77
CA VAL A 269 -5.60 10.82 15.52
C VAL A 269 -6.92 10.71 16.32
N ASN A 270 -7.39 11.83 16.88
CA ASN A 270 -8.55 11.89 17.76
C ASN A 270 -9.81 11.51 17.02
N GLY A 271 -10.49 10.54 17.08
CA GLY A 271 -11.61 10.08 16.25
C GLY A 271 -11.32 8.80 15.48
N CYS A 272 -10.05 8.38 15.39
CA CYS A 272 -9.66 7.14 14.72
C CYS A 272 -9.86 5.92 15.65
N VAL A 273 -11.10 5.67 16.06
CA VAL A 273 -11.43 4.63 17.06
C VAL A 273 -11.11 3.20 16.59
N ASN A 274 -11.02 2.99 15.27
CA ASN A 274 -10.71 1.69 14.64
C ASN A 274 -9.22 1.51 14.36
N LEU A 275 -8.38 2.52 14.66
CA LEU A 275 -6.94 2.49 14.34
C LEU A 275 -6.27 1.34 15.08
N SER A 276 -5.84 0.32 14.32
CA SER A 276 -5.20 -0.89 14.84
C SER A 276 -3.68 -0.87 14.67
N GLU A 277 -3.18 -0.14 13.69
CA GLU A 277 -1.75 0.02 13.43
C GLU A 277 -1.41 1.49 13.15
N ILE A 278 -0.38 2.01 13.84
CA ILE A 278 0.18 3.33 13.59
C ILE A 278 1.71 3.25 13.48
N ARG A 279 2.24 3.79 12.38
CA ARG A 279 3.69 3.99 12.17
C ARG A 279 3.95 5.47 11.94
N CYS A 280 4.40 6.16 12.97
CA CYS A 280 4.71 7.61 12.94
C CYS A 280 6.17 7.91 13.35
N TYR A 281 7.05 6.91 13.25
CA TYR A 281 8.47 7.07 13.58
C TYR A 281 9.18 8.06 12.64
N GLY A 282 10.38 8.53 13.04
CA GLY A 282 11.17 9.44 12.18
C GLY A 282 10.49 10.77 11.93
N ASN A 283 9.90 11.38 12.96
CA ASN A 283 9.24 12.68 12.93
C ASN A 283 9.79 13.63 14.01
N LYS A 284 9.14 14.75 14.25
CA LYS A 284 9.51 15.77 15.25
C LYS A 284 8.46 15.92 16.35
N LEU A 285 7.67 14.85 16.61
CA LEU A 285 6.57 14.88 17.57
C LEU A 285 7.10 15.05 19.00
N THR A 286 6.57 16.02 19.75
CA THR A 286 6.86 16.22 21.17
C THR A 286 5.76 15.66 22.07
N THR A 287 4.55 15.51 21.53
CA THR A 287 3.37 14.95 22.18
C THR A 287 2.59 14.08 21.19
N LEU A 288 1.84 13.09 21.69
CA LEU A 288 0.96 12.25 20.91
C LEU A 288 -0.22 11.79 21.79
N ASP A 289 -1.43 12.25 21.45
CA ASP A 289 -2.66 11.85 22.15
C ASP A 289 -3.26 10.59 21.49
N LEU A 290 -3.32 9.50 22.25
CA LEU A 290 -3.85 8.20 21.84
C LEU A 290 -5.11 7.81 22.63
N SER A 291 -5.71 8.75 23.37
CA SER A 291 -6.79 8.47 24.32
C SER A 291 -8.03 7.84 23.65
N ASN A 292 -8.27 8.11 22.37
CA ASN A 292 -9.41 7.59 21.61
C ASN A 292 -9.07 6.42 20.66
N THR A 293 -7.78 6.08 20.48
CA THR A 293 -7.36 4.97 19.59
C THR A 293 -7.34 3.62 20.32
N THR A 294 -8.47 3.23 20.92
CA THR A 294 -8.55 2.09 21.83
C THR A 294 -8.37 0.73 21.17
N ALA A 295 -8.51 0.63 19.84
CA ALA A 295 -8.31 -0.59 19.06
C ALA A 295 -6.84 -0.90 18.74
N LEU A 296 -5.90 -0.02 19.17
CA LEU A 296 -4.50 -0.07 18.77
C LEU A 296 -3.81 -1.35 19.24
N LYS A 297 -3.24 -2.10 18.29
CA LYS A 297 -2.52 -3.38 18.50
C LYS A 297 -1.03 -3.25 18.26
N SER A 298 -0.62 -2.39 17.34
CA SER A 298 0.78 -2.17 16.96
C SER A 298 1.07 -0.69 16.81
N MET A 299 2.16 -0.24 17.43
CA MET A 299 2.60 1.15 17.37
C MET A 299 4.11 1.25 17.21
N SER A 300 4.54 2.08 16.25
CA SER A 300 5.93 2.53 16.12
C SER A 300 5.95 4.06 16.12
N CYS A 301 6.45 4.65 17.20
CA CYS A 301 6.65 6.09 17.37
C CYS A 301 8.11 6.45 17.68
N ASN A 302 9.02 5.52 17.37
CA ASN A 302 10.46 5.71 17.59
C ASN A 302 11.02 6.88 16.74
N LYS A 303 12.20 7.38 17.11
CA LYS A 303 12.84 8.53 16.43
C LYS A 303 11.93 9.76 16.37
N ASN A 304 11.47 10.18 17.56
CA ASN A 304 10.69 11.40 17.78
C ASN A 304 11.30 12.20 18.96
N GLN A 305 10.56 13.15 19.52
CA GLN A 305 10.99 13.97 20.64
C GLN A 305 10.02 13.88 21.82
N LEU A 306 9.31 12.74 21.95
CA LEU A 306 8.31 12.52 22.98
C LEU A 306 8.95 12.56 24.37
N THR A 307 8.41 13.38 25.27
CA THR A 307 8.83 13.44 26.68
C THR A 307 7.90 12.64 27.59
N ASN A 308 6.69 12.36 27.14
CA ASN A 308 5.69 11.53 27.78
C ASN A 308 4.95 10.71 26.73
N LEU A 309 4.43 9.53 27.12
CA LEU A 309 3.61 8.66 26.27
C LEU A 309 2.57 7.98 27.14
N ASP A 310 1.31 8.45 27.06
CA ASP A 310 0.19 7.79 27.75
C ASP A 310 -0.50 6.78 26.81
N ILE A 311 -0.35 5.52 27.13
CA ILE A 311 -0.94 4.36 26.43
C ILE A 311 -1.94 3.60 27.31
N SER A 312 -2.37 4.20 28.40
CA SER A 312 -3.25 3.56 29.39
C SER A 312 -4.61 3.11 28.83
N LYS A 313 -5.07 3.73 27.73
CA LYS A 313 -6.31 3.36 27.02
C LYS A 313 -6.12 2.31 25.92
N ASN A 314 -4.88 2.06 25.51
CA ASN A 314 -4.55 1.15 24.41
C ASN A 314 -4.28 -0.28 24.94
N THR A 315 -5.26 -0.85 25.63
CA THR A 315 -5.10 -2.11 26.36
C THR A 315 -4.89 -3.34 25.44
N ALA A 316 -5.22 -3.24 24.16
CA ALA A 316 -5.01 -4.27 23.15
C ALA A 316 -3.59 -4.24 22.55
N LEU A 317 -2.73 -3.28 22.95
CA LEU A 317 -1.41 -3.07 22.39
C LEU A 317 -0.52 -4.30 22.64
N ALA A 318 -0.10 -4.95 21.53
CA ALA A 318 0.72 -6.17 21.56
C ALA A 318 2.17 -5.89 21.16
N ALA A 319 2.43 -4.84 20.35
CA ALA A 319 3.76 -4.41 19.94
C ALA A 319 3.89 -2.90 20.10
N LEU A 320 4.94 -2.46 20.81
CA LEU A 320 5.28 -1.05 20.97
C LEU A 320 6.77 -0.84 20.68
N ASP A 321 7.06 0.08 19.77
CA ASP A 321 8.38 0.67 19.62
C ASP A 321 8.30 2.19 19.86
N CYS A 322 8.82 2.61 21.00
CA CYS A 322 8.97 4.02 21.40
C CYS A 322 10.44 4.42 21.58
N SER A 323 11.36 3.69 20.97
CA SER A 323 12.79 3.94 21.02
C SER A 323 13.16 5.33 20.49
N ASP A 324 14.40 5.80 20.79
CA ASP A 324 14.90 7.08 20.28
C ASP A 324 13.92 8.25 20.55
N ASN A 325 13.58 8.42 21.83
CA ASN A 325 12.73 9.52 22.32
C ASN A 325 13.36 10.18 23.57
N ARG A 326 12.61 10.98 24.30
CA ARG A 326 13.06 11.68 25.51
C ARG A 326 12.25 11.26 26.74
N LEU A 327 11.72 10.03 26.74
CA LEU A 327 10.88 9.52 27.81
C LEU A 327 11.68 9.36 29.11
N THR A 328 11.18 9.94 30.20
CA THR A 328 11.75 9.76 31.54
C THR A 328 11.05 8.69 32.35
N SER A 329 9.81 8.35 31.95
CA SER A 329 9.01 7.27 32.52
C SER A 329 8.14 6.63 31.43
N LEU A 330 7.74 5.37 31.64
CA LEU A 330 6.82 4.66 30.74
C LEU A 330 5.94 3.73 31.60
N ASN A 331 4.64 3.98 31.62
CA ASN A 331 3.69 3.13 32.34
C ASN A 331 2.97 2.21 31.36
N ILE A 332 3.27 0.92 31.45
CA ILE A 332 2.70 -0.14 30.61
C ILE A 332 1.80 -1.12 31.40
N SER A 333 1.45 -0.77 32.62
CA SER A 333 0.67 -1.65 33.52
C SER A 333 -0.72 -2.04 32.99
N LYS A 334 -1.30 -1.22 32.10
CA LYS A 334 -2.59 -1.51 31.43
C LYS A 334 -2.45 -2.29 30.12
N ASN A 335 -1.25 -2.37 29.56
CA ASN A 335 -0.98 -2.99 28.25
C ASN A 335 -0.59 -4.47 28.44
N THR A 336 -1.47 -5.23 29.09
CA THR A 336 -1.19 -6.64 29.45
C THR A 336 -1.10 -7.60 28.25
N ALA A 337 -1.46 -7.13 27.05
CA ALA A 337 -1.31 -7.86 25.80
C ALA A 337 0.10 -7.73 25.19
N LEU A 338 0.96 -6.83 25.72
CA LEU A 338 2.29 -6.56 25.18
C LEU A 338 3.12 -7.84 25.12
N ALA A 339 3.56 -8.16 23.88
CA ALA A 339 4.48 -9.25 23.57
C ALA A 339 5.86 -8.72 23.16
N GLN A 340 5.92 -7.52 22.59
CA GLN A 340 7.15 -6.87 22.15
C GLN A 340 7.17 -5.42 22.65
N LEU A 341 8.25 -5.04 23.32
CA LEU A 341 8.52 -3.68 23.77
C LEU A 341 9.93 -3.28 23.38
N TRP A 342 10.04 -2.21 22.61
CA TRP A 342 11.28 -1.50 22.34
C TRP A 342 11.15 -0.09 22.90
N CYS A 343 11.92 0.22 23.93
CA CYS A 343 12.00 1.55 24.56
C CYS A 343 13.46 2.00 24.72
N THR A 344 14.30 1.54 23.80
CA THR A 344 15.73 1.84 23.77
C THR A 344 15.98 3.34 23.56
N ASP A 345 17.17 3.82 23.90
CA ASP A 345 17.59 5.19 23.63
C ASP A 345 16.57 6.23 24.13
N ASN A 346 16.27 6.13 25.44
CA ASN A 346 15.41 7.06 26.18
C ASN A 346 16.12 7.53 27.46
N GLN A 347 15.39 8.06 28.42
CA GLN A 347 15.93 8.55 29.69
C GLN A 347 15.31 7.81 30.89
N LEU A 348 14.84 6.59 30.68
CA LEU A 348 14.16 5.81 31.71
C LEU A 348 15.15 5.43 32.83
N THR A 349 14.73 5.63 34.08
CA THR A 349 15.45 5.18 35.29
C THR A 349 14.80 3.97 35.93
N ASN A 350 13.55 3.70 35.60
CA ASN A 350 12.78 2.56 36.07
C ASN A 350 11.81 2.06 34.98
N LEU A 351 11.45 0.78 35.04
CA LEU A 351 10.42 0.17 34.18
C LEU A 351 9.78 -1.01 34.92
N ASP A 352 8.48 -0.88 35.23
CA ASP A 352 7.69 -1.97 35.79
C ASP A 352 7.00 -2.78 34.68
N ILE A 353 7.40 -4.05 34.53
CA ILE A 353 6.87 -5.00 33.56
C ILE A 353 6.07 -6.13 34.23
N SER A 354 5.82 -6.04 35.53
CA SER A 354 5.16 -7.10 36.33
C SER A 354 3.80 -7.53 35.81
N LYS A 355 3.09 -6.65 35.08
CA LYS A 355 1.77 -6.93 34.49
C LYS A 355 1.82 -7.44 33.05
N ASN A 356 2.99 -7.41 32.40
CA ASN A 356 3.14 -7.72 30.98
C ASN A 356 3.57 -9.19 30.77
N THR A 357 2.74 -10.10 31.25
CA THR A 357 3.01 -11.54 31.30
C THR A 357 3.15 -12.22 29.93
N LYS A 358 2.82 -11.51 28.84
CA LYS A 358 2.95 -12.00 27.44
C LYS A 358 4.27 -11.56 26.78
N LEU A 359 5.10 -10.78 27.47
CA LEU A 359 6.37 -10.30 26.89
C LEU A 359 7.25 -11.47 26.42
N MET A 360 7.85 -11.26 25.25
CA MET A 360 8.78 -12.15 24.58
C MET A 360 10.05 -11.42 24.13
N ILE A 361 9.93 -10.14 23.82
CA ILE A 361 11.04 -9.30 23.39
C ILE A 361 11.00 -8.01 24.19
N LEU A 362 12.12 -7.65 24.81
CA LEU A 362 12.29 -6.43 25.60
C LEU A 362 13.63 -5.76 25.26
N GLY A 363 13.59 -4.69 24.45
CA GLY A 363 14.74 -3.84 24.14
C GLY A 363 14.75 -2.62 25.07
N ILE A 364 15.82 -2.47 25.85
CA ILE A 364 15.94 -1.43 26.91
C ILE A 364 17.29 -0.72 26.96
N TRP A 365 18.24 -0.99 26.06
CA TRP A 365 19.54 -0.31 26.03
C TRP A 365 19.39 1.21 25.82
N GLY A 366 20.46 1.97 26.07
CA GLY A 366 20.47 3.41 25.87
C GLY A 366 19.57 4.16 26.85
N ASN A 367 19.38 3.62 28.07
CA ASN A 367 18.61 4.23 29.15
C ASN A 367 19.49 4.53 30.38
N LYS A 368 18.88 5.06 31.44
CA LYS A 368 19.58 5.42 32.70
C LYS A 368 19.39 4.39 33.80
N PHE A 369 19.24 3.10 33.45
CA PHE A 369 19.02 2.05 34.41
C PHE A 369 20.27 1.77 35.25
N SER A 370 20.13 1.66 36.57
CA SER A 370 21.13 1.14 37.48
C SER A 370 21.18 -0.39 37.42
N THR A 371 22.25 -0.99 37.94
CA THR A 371 22.35 -2.45 38.13
C THR A 371 21.17 -2.99 38.93
N ALA A 372 20.79 -2.32 40.02
CA ALA A 372 19.66 -2.75 40.86
C ALA A 372 18.30 -2.71 40.08
N THR A 373 18.10 -1.69 39.26
CA THR A 373 16.91 -1.59 38.43
C THR A 373 16.88 -2.71 37.37
N LEU A 374 18.02 -3.00 36.73
CA LEU A 374 18.08 -4.09 35.75
C LEU A 374 17.82 -5.45 36.37
N ASP A 375 18.37 -5.71 37.58
CA ASP A 375 18.11 -6.93 38.33
C ASP A 375 16.61 -7.04 38.71
N ALA A 376 15.97 -5.93 39.11
CA ALA A 376 14.52 -5.90 39.39
C ALA A 376 13.72 -6.20 38.11
N ILE A 377 14.11 -5.70 36.95
CA ILE A 377 13.49 -6.03 35.65
C ILE A 377 13.64 -7.54 35.36
N TYR A 378 14.84 -8.12 35.55
CA TYR A 378 15.06 -9.55 35.33
C TYR A 378 14.19 -10.42 36.28
N CYS A 379 13.93 -9.94 37.47
CA CYS A 379 13.02 -10.60 38.40
C CYS A 379 11.54 -10.55 37.95
N GLN A 380 11.13 -9.50 37.24
CA GLN A 380 9.75 -9.29 36.81
C GLN A 380 9.41 -9.95 35.46
N ILE A 381 10.40 -10.31 34.63
CA ILE A 381 10.12 -10.93 33.32
C ILE A 381 9.28 -12.20 33.49
N PRO A 382 8.34 -12.48 32.54
CA PRO A 382 7.49 -13.67 32.64
C PRO A 382 8.30 -14.97 32.63
N ASP A 383 7.84 -15.94 33.39
CA ASP A 383 8.39 -17.29 33.33
C ASP A 383 7.93 -17.96 32.03
N ARG A 384 8.90 -18.37 31.22
CA ARG A 384 8.73 -19.03 29.94
C ARG A 384 9.27 -20.46 29.96
N THR A 385 9.54 -21.02 31.14
CA THR A 385 9.97 -22.40 31.30
C THR A 385 8.99 -23.34 30.61
N GLY A 386 9.49 -24.28 29.81
CA GLY A 386 8.64 -25.19 29.01
C GLY A 386 8.13 -24.61 27.67
N GLN A 387 8.32 -23.32 27.40
CA GLN A 387 8.03 -22.75 26.09
C GLN A 387 9.13 -23.11 25.08
N GLN A 388 8.73 -23.46 23.84
CA GLN A 388 9.69 -23.79 22.76
C GLN A 388 10.60 -22.61 22.39
N ARG A 389 10.06 -21.37 22.44
CA ARG A 389 10.81 -20.16 22.10
C ARG A 389 11.24 -19.43 23.37
N LYS A 390 12.55 -19.14 23.45
CA LYS A 390 13.09 -18.28 24.49
C LYS A 390 12.61 -16.85 24.34
N GLY A 391 12.47 -16.14 25.47
CA GLY A 391 12.37 -14.69 25.44
C GLY A 391 13.74 -14.04 25.23
N PHE A 392 13.72 -12.77 24.79
CA PHE A 392 14.93 -11.97 24.59
C PHE A 392 14.81 -10.66 25.39
N ILE A 393 15.79 -10.39 26.23
CA ILE A 393 16.02 -9.09 26.83
C ILE A 393 17.33 -8.53 26.30
N LEU A 394 17.28 -7.29 25.79
CA LEU A 394 18.39 -6.60 25.14
C LEU A 394 18.73 -5.34 25.95
N PRO A 395 19.54 -5.48 27.01
CA PRO A 395 19.93 -4.36 27.85
C PRO A 395 21.14 -3.59 27.31
N LEU A 396 21.80 -4.09 26.27
CA LEU A 396 22.97 -3.46 25.64
C LEU A 396 22.88 -3.47 24.11
N HIS A 397 23.43 -2.42 23.53
CA HIS A 397 23.89 -2.35 22.15
C HIS A 397 25.42 -2.42 22.12
N GLU A 398 26.07 -2.85 21.03
CA GLU A 398 27.51 -2.96 20.96
C GLU A 398 28.24 -1.61 21.13
N THR A 399 27.54 -0.50 20.80
CA THR A 399 28.05 0.88 20.99
C THR A 399 27.69 1.48 22.33
N SER A 400 27.04 0.74 23.23
CA SER A 400 26.67 1.24 24.57
C SER A 400 27.87 1.75 25.33
N PRO A 401 27.76 2.89 26.06
CA PRO A 401 28.88 3.45 26.81
C PRO A 401 29.35 2.52 27.95
N ALA A 402 30.60 2.66 28.37
CA ALA A 402 31.21 1.80 29.37
C ALA A 402 30.43 1.75 30.70
N THR A 403 29.80 2.85 31.11
CA THR A 403 28.95 2.90 32.30
C THR A 403 27.76 1.97 32.20
N GLU A 404 27.05 1.97 31.07
CA GLU A 404 25.94 1.07 30.82
C GLU A 404 26.42 -0.38 30.77
N GLN A 405 27.49 -0.65 30.03
CA GLN A 405 28.10 -1.99 29.97
C GLN A 405 28.45 -2.52 31.36
N ASN A 406 29.03 -1.68 32.23
CA ASN A 406 29.38 -2.07 33.58
C ASN A 406 28.15 -2.37 34.42
N ASN A 407 27.11 -1.55 34.33
CA ASN A 407 25.83 -1.79 35.03
C ASN A 407 25.22 -3.13 34.64
N VAL A 408 25.18 -3.45 33.33
CA VAL A 408 24.62 -4.71 32.84
C VAL A 408 25.50 -5.91 33.23
N LYS A 409 26.82 -5.81 33.12
CA LYS A 409 27.76 -6.89 33.53
C LYS A 409 27.69 -7.20 35.02
N ALA A 410 27.36 -6.22 35.85
CA ALA A 410 27.21 -6.40 37.30
C ALA A 410 25.84 -7.02 37.70
N THR A 411 24.90 -7.23 36.78
CA THR A 411 23.60 -7.89 37.05
C THR A 411 23.75 -9.40 37.22
N ASN A 412 22.70 -10.04 37.75
CA ASN A 412 22.56 -11.50 37.80
C ASN A 412 21.64 -11.99 36.66
N ALA A 413 22.23 -12.30 35.49
CA ALA A 413 21.47 -12.84 34.36
C ALA A 413 20.75 -14.18 34.65
N ALA A 414 21.16 -14.93 35.67
CA ALA A 414 20.47 -16.17 36.06
C ALA A 414 18.99 -15.93 36.41
N ASN A 415 18.66 -14.74 36.95
CA ASN A 415 17.27 -14.33 37.19
C ASN A 415 16.37 -14.33 35.93
N ALA A 416 16.98 -14.12 34.75
CA ALA A 416 16.33 -14.18 33.45
C ALA A 416 16.47 -15.55 32.80
N THR A 417 17.69 -16.12 32.78
CA THR A 417 17.95 -17.37 32.04
C THR A 417 17.23 -18.57 32.67
N ASN A 418 17.03 -18.59 34.00
CA ASN A 418 16.23 -19.60 34.69
C ASN A 418 14.74 -19.57 34.30
N LYS A 419 14.26 -18.48 33.71
CA LYS A 419 12.90 -18.30 33.21
C LYS A 419 12.81 -18.47 31.68
N ASN A 420 13.80 -19.12 31.06
CA ASN A 420 13.89 -19.35 29.61
C ASN A 420 13.99 -18.05 28.79
N TRP A 421 14.79 -17.07 29.28
CA TRP A 421 15.13 -15.86 28.53
C TRP A 421 16.62 -15.87 28.17
N ARG A 422 16.98 -15.14 27.11
CA ARG A 422 18.37 -14.81 26.79
C ARG A 422 18.60 -13.34 27.14
N VAL A 423 19.70 -13.06 27.81
CA VAL A 423 20.21 -11.70 28.04
C VAL A 423 21.27 -11.43 27.00
N VAL A 424 20.98 -10.57 26.05
CA VAL A 424 21.79 -10.42 24.84
C VAL A 424 22.09 -8.96 24.53
N MET A 425 23.23 -8.75 23.89
CA MET A 425 23.62 -7.48 23.27
C MET A 425 23.21 -7.47 21.81
N TYR A 426 22.61 -6.37 21.36
CA TYR A 426 22.30 -6.13 19.95
C TYR A 426 23.54 -5.58 19.23
N LYS A 427 23.81 -6.05 18.03
CA LYS A 427 24.96 -5.66 17.23
C LYS A 427 24.55 -4.88 15.98
N ASN A 428 25.48 -4.12 15.40
CA ASN A 428 25.28 -3.32 14.20
C ASN A 428 24.99 -4.16 12.93
N ASP A 429 25.29 -5.46 12.96
CA ASP A 429 25.02 -6.41 11.88
C ASP A 429 23.66 -7.12 12.03
N ASP A 430 22.77 -6.56 12.87
CA ASP A 430 21.45 -7.10 13.19
C ASP A 430 21.48 -8.49 13.88
N THR A 431 22.64 -8.90 14.41
CA THR A 431 22.76 -10.12 15.20
C THR A 431 22.72 -9.82 16.71
N VAL A 432 22.69 -10.87 17.52
CA VAL A 432 22.73 -10.77 18.97
C VAL A 432 23.80 -11.66 19.57
N ALA A 433 24.45 -11.22 20.66
CA ALA A 433 25.41 -12.00 21.42
C ALA A 433 24.99 -12.11 22.89
N ASP A 434 25.12 -13.30 23.48
CA ASP A 434 24.88 -13.49 24.91
C ASP A 434 25.84 -12.64 25.75
N ILE A 435 25.32 -12.05 26.83
CA ILE A 435 26.10 -11.24 27.78
C ILE A 435 26.46 -12.08 28.99
N ALA A 436 27.77 -12.17 29.30
CA ALA A 436 28.24 -12.69 30.57
C ALA A 436 28.04 -11.64 31.67
N THR A 437 27.46 -12.03 32.79
CA THR A 437 27.26 -11.19 33.98
C THR A 437 27.87 -11.81 35.22
N THR A 438 28.22 -10.99 36.20
CA THR A 438 28.93 -11.43 37.42
C THR A 438 28.16 -11.19 38.73
N GLY A 439 26.98 -10.54 38.63
CA GLY A 439 26.15 -10.24 39.78
C GLY A 439 25.56 -11.48 40.45
N ASN A 440 25.17 -11.35 41.68
CA ASN A 440 24.60 -12.42 42.52
C ASN A 440 23.23 -12.02 43.14
N TYR A 441 22.59 -10.98 42.63
CA TYR A 441 21.26 -10.55 43.10
C TYR A 441 20.28 -11.70 43.03
N ASN A 442 19.49 -11.89 44.09
CA ASN A 442 18.48 -12.97 44.18
C ASN A 442 17.08 -12.41 44.30
N CYS A 443 16.20 -12.75 43.37
CA CYS A 443 14.78 -12.32 43.33
C CYS A 443 13.97 -12.76 44.56
N ASN A 444 14.45 -13.77 45.32
CA ASN A 444 13.75 -14.33 46.49
C ASN A 444 14.10 -13.63 47.79
N THR A 445 15.05 -12.68 47.82
CA THR A 445 15.33 -11.89 49.00
C THR A 445 14.27 -10.79 49.14
N THR A 446 13.49 -10.87 50.19
CA THR A 446 12.49 -9.89 50.60
C THR A 446 13.10 -8.49 50.73
N GLY A 447 12.87 -7.65 49.75
CA GLY A 447 13.41 -6.27 49.66
C GLY A 447 12.86 -5.45 48.50
N ILE A 448 11.89 -5.98 47.77
CA ILE A 448 11.31 -5.28 46.58
C ILE A 448 10.39 -4.11 47.00
N ALA A 449 10.07 -3.94 48.27
CA ALA A 449 9.10 -2.94 48.71
C ALA A 449 9.63 -1.50 48.86
N GLU A 450 10.97 -1.28 48.74
CA GLU A 450 11.57 0.06 48.96
C GLU A 450 12.28 0.67 47.78
N ALA A 451 12.22 0.06 46.59
CA ALA A 451 12.91 0.58 45.38
C ALA A 451 11.99 0.92 44.20
N ILE A 452 10.69 1.09 44.43
CA ILE A 452 9.71 1.52 43.42
C ILE A 452 9.17 2.90 43.74
#